data_97ef547992e32315bb770c4e8e58e0f0
#
_entry.id   97ef547992e32315bb770c4e8e58e0f0
#
_cell.length_a   1.000
_cell.length_b   1.000
_cell.length_c   1.000
_cell.angle_alpha   90.00
_cell.angle_beta   90.00
_cell.angle_gamma   90.00
#
_symmetry.space_group_name_H-M   'P 1'
#
loop_
_entity.id
_entity.type
_entity.pdbx_description
1 polymer ?
#
loop_
_entity_poly.entity_id
_entity_poly.type
_entity_poly.pdbx_seq_one_letter_code
_entity_poly.pdbx_strand_id
1 'polypeptide(L)'
;MTTQRYFILAKCYNKRGKLLSTAFNSYERTHPVQKYFATRVGLEDKQYLHAEIAAILKARTKKIYRISVERYGKDGQPMLAKPCLICQEAIKAYGIQVVEYTK
;
A
#
# COMPACT_ATOMS: atom_id res chain seq x y z
N MET A 1 4.79 27.71 -0.87
CA MET A 1 4.10 26.89 -1.87
C MET A 1 3.71 25.56 -1.25
N THR A 2 2.45 25.25 -1.27
CA THR A 2 1.96 24.02 -0.66
C THR A 2 2.10 22.87 -1.65
N THR A 3 2.89 21.88 -1.26
CA THR A 3 2.98 20.63 -2.01
C THR A 3 1.68 19.87 -1.77
N GLN A 4 1.00 19.48 -2.84
CA GLN A 4 -0.18 18.65 -2.75
C GLN A 4 0.20 17.25 -2.29
N ARG A 5 -0.31 16.85 -1.12
CA ARG A 5 -0.12 15.49 -0.61
C ARG A 5 -1.45 14.77 -0.66
N TYR A 6 -1.42 13.55 -1.17
CA TYR A 6 -2.60 12.69 -1.24
C TYR A 6 -2.51 11.64 -0.15
N PHE A 7 -3.66 11.36 0.46
CA PHE A 7 -3.74 10.27 1.42
C PHE A 7 -4.21 9.02 0.72
N ILE A 8 -3.42 7.98 0.87
CA ILE A 8 -3.74 6.65 0.36
C ILE A 8 -3.94 5.75 1.57
N LEU A 9 -5.09 5.07 1.62
CA LEU A 9 -5.44 4.16 2.68
C LEU A 9 -5.43 2.75 2.14
N ALA A 10 -4.67 1.86 2.79
CA ALA A 10 -4.65 0.45 2.45
C ALA A 10 -5.24 -0.37 3.59
N LYS A 11 -6.07 -1.34 3.25
CA LYS A 11 -6.71 -2.26 4.19
C LYS A 11 -6.42 -3.69 3.77
N CYS A 12 -6.00 -4.51 4.72
CA CYS A 12 -5.73 -5.93 4.47
C CYS A 12 -6.79 -6.79 5.15
N TYR A 13 -7.28 -7.80 4.44
CA TYR A 13 -8.33 -8.70 4.90
C TYR A 13 -7.90 -10.15 4.77
N ASN A 14 -8.38 -11.01 5.67
CA ASN A 14 -8.18 -12.44 5.53
C ASN A 14 -9.23 -13.03 4.57
N LYS A 15 -9.14 -14.34 4.33
CA LYS A 15 -10.05 -15.05 3.41
C LYS A 15 -11.50 -14.97 3.85
N ARG A 16 -11.77 -14.82 5.15
CA ARG A 16 -13.12 -14.69 5.69
C ARG A 16 -13.68 -13.29 5.61
N GLY A 17 -12.89 -12.33 5.10
CA GLY A 17 -13.29 -10.94 5.01
C GLY A 17 -13.04 -10.12 6.26
N LYS A 18 -12.34 -10.66 7.24
CA LYS A 18 -12.01 -9.92 8.47
C LYS A 18 -10.88 -8.94 8.20
N LEU A 19 -11.08 -7.68 8.63
CA LEU A 19 -10.04 -6.66 8.53
C LEU A 19 -8.86 -6.99 9.46
N LEU A 20 -7.67 -7.10 8.90
CA LEU A 20 -6.45 -7.43 9.63
C LEU A 20 -5.65 -6.19 9.98
N SER A 21 -5.61 -5.21 9.10
CA SER A 21 -4.81 -3.99 9.29
C SER A 21 -5.27 -2.87 8.39
N THR A 22 -4.97 -1.65 8.81
CA THR A 22 -5.13 -0.45 7.99
C THR A 22 -3.87 0.39 8.10
N ALA A 23 -3.52 1.10 7.03
CA ALA A 23 -2.37 2.00 7.06
C ALA A 23 -2.52 3.09 6.00
N PHE A 24 -1.92 4.24 6.30
CA PHE A 24 -1.79 5.34 5.35
C PHE A 24 -0.37 5.37 4.79
N ASN A 25 -0.22 5.98 3.61
CA ASN A 25 1.10 6.25 3.08
C ASN A 25 1.83 7.29 3.94
N SER A 26 3.16 7.25 3.92
CA SER A 26 3.99 8.21 4.64
C SER A 26 4.84 9.01 3.65
N TYR A 27 5.04 10.28 3.96
CA TYR A 27 5.98 11.15 3.24
C TYR A 27 7.27 11.37 4.02
N GLU A 28 7.38 10.77 5.22
CA GLU A 28 8.51 10.96 6.11
C GLU A 28 9.20 9.66 6.52
N ARG A 29 8.44 8.58 6.65
CA ARG A 29 8.96 7.30 7.10
C ARG A 29 9.51 6.47 5.95
N THR A 30 10.61 5.77 6.23
CA THR A 30 11.17 4.76 5.35
C THR A 30 11.16 3.42 6.07
N HIS A 31 11.32 2.34 5.33
CA HIS A 31 11.36 1.01 5.93
C HIS A 31 12.22 0.09 5.06
N PRO A 32 13.02 -0.80 5.64
CA PRO A 32 13.87 -1.71 4.86
C PRO A 32 13.09 -2.55 3.84
N VAL A 33 11.86 -2.95 4.16
CA VAL A 33 11.01 -3.73 3.24
C VAL A 33 10.63 -2.88 2.04
N GLN A 34 10.27 -1.61 2.24
CA GLN A 34 9.98 -0.68 1.15
C GLN A 34 11.21 -0.53 0.25
N LYS A 35 12.37 -0.33 0.86
CA LYS A 35 13.64 -0.20 0.13
C LYS A 35 13.97 -1.46 -0.66
N TYR A 36 13.74 -2.63 -0.08
CA TYR A 36 13.98 -3.91 -0.74
C TYR A 36 13.18 -4.01 -2.05
N PHE A 37 11.88 -3.76 -2.00
CA PHE A 37 11.04 -3.86 -3.19
C PHE A 37 11.31 -2.73 -4.18
N ALA A 38 11.63 -1.54 -3.70
CA ALA A 38 12.00 -0.42 -4.57
C ALA A 38 13.26 -0.74 -5.37
N THR A 39 14.27 -1.29 -4.72
CA THR A 39 15.51 -1.71 -5.36
C THR A 39 15.26 -2.81 -6.38
N ARG A 40 14.38 -3.77 -6.04
CA ARG A 40 14.06 -4.90 -6.88
C ARG A 40 13.45 -4.49 -8.22
N VAL A 41 12.70 -3.39 -8.26
CA VAL A 41 12.07 -2.90 -9.49
C VAL A 41 12.81 -1.70 -10.11
N GLY A 42 13.99 -1.35 -9.59
CA GLY A 42 14.80 -0.27 -10.14
C GLY A 42 14.35 1.14 -9.77
N LEU A 43 13.62 1.28 -8.67
CA LEU A 43 13.10 2.57 -8.20
C LEU A 43 13.64 2.92 -6.81
N GLU A 44 14.95 2.82 -6.64
CA GLU A 44 15.62 2.97 -5.33
C GLU A 44 15.38 4.32 -4.66
N ASP A 45 15.06 5.35 -5.43
CA ASP A 45 14.77 6.68 -4.90
C ASP A 45 13.39 6.77 -4.22
N LYS A 46 12.52 5.79 -4.44
CA LYS A 46 11.17 5.77 -3.88
C LYS A 46 11.14 4.96 -2.58
N GLN A 47 11.77 5.50 -1.54
CA GLN A 47 11.97 4.80 -0.27
C GLN A 47 10.94 5.14 0.81
N TYR A 48 10.10 6.16 0.63
CA TYR A 48 9.06 6.47 1.59
C TYR A 48 8.02 5.35 1.62
N LEU A 49 7.57 5.03 2.83
CA LEU A 49 6.72 3.88 3.05
C LEU A 49 5.33 4.08 2.42
N HIS A 50 4.99 3.23 1.48
CA HIS A 50 3.68 3.24 0.84
C HIS A 50 2.62 2.60 1.75
N ALA A 51 1.36 3.00 1.58
CA ALA A 51 0.25 2.50 2.38
C ALA A 51 0.12 0.98 2.31
N GLU A 52 0.26 0.41 1.12
CA GLU A 52 0.11 -1.03 0.89
C GLU A 52 1.14 -1.82 1.69
N ILE A 53 2.41 -1.43 1.59
CA ILE A 53 3.49 -2.11 2.33
C ILE A 53 3.31 -1.91 3.83
N ALA A 54 2.92 -0.71 4.26
CA ALA A 54 2.65 -0.44 5.67
C ALA A 54 1.54 -1.33 6.22
N ALA A 55 0.45 -1.51 5.47
CA ALA A 55 -0.66 -2.37 5.88
C ALA A 55 -0.23 -3.84 5.95
N ILE A 56 0.54 -4.31 4.97
CA ILE A 56 1.08 -5.67 4.97
C ILE A 56 1.94 -5.90 6.21
N LEU A 57 2.82 -4.97 6.55
CA LEU A 57 3.69 -5.08 7.72
C LEU A 57 2.90 -5.08 9.02
N LYS A 58 1.84 -4.28 9.12
CA LYS A 58 0.97 -4.24 10.30
C LYS A 58 0.19 -5.53 10.50
N ALA A 59 -0.16 -6.20 9.43
CA ALA A 59 -0.85 -7.49 9.52
C ALA A 59 0.05 -8.59 10.09
N ARG A 60 1.36 -8.37 10.04
CA ARG A 60 2.38 -9.27 10.60
C ARG A 60 2.31 -10.69 10.01
N THR A 61 2.14 -11.69 10.89
CA THR A 61 2.11 -13.10 10.50
C THR A 61 0.75 -13.57 10.00
N LYS A 62 -0.26 -12.71 10.05
CA LYS A 62 -1.60 -13.10 9.61
C LYS A 62 -1.65 -13.22 8.10
N LYS A 63 -2.36 -14.23 7.61
CA LYS A 63 -2.44 -14.50 6.20
C LYS A 63 -3.39 -13.52 5.54
N ILE A 64 -2.84 -12.67 4.69
CA ILE A 64 -3.62 -11.68 3.95
C ILE A 64 -4.14 -12.34 2.66
N TYR A 65 -5.44 -12.25 2.43
CA TYR A 65 -6.07 -12.75 1.22
C TYR A 65 -6.37 -11.62 0.23
N ARG A 66 -6.81 -10.46 0.75
CA ARG A 66 -7.25 -9.33 -0.07
C ARG A 66 -6.65 -8.04 0.48
N ILE A 67 -6.24 -7.16 -0.43
CA ILE A 67 -5.83 -5.80 -0.08
C ILE A 67 -6.73 -4.81 -0.85
N SER A 68 -7.21 -3.80 -0.15
CA SER A 68 -8.04 -2.73 -0.71
C SER A 68 -7.29 -1.41 -0.57
N VAL A 69 -7.15 -0.67 -1.66
CA VAL A 69 -6.39 0.59 -1.68
C VAL A 69 -7.33 1.71 -2.10
N GLU A 70 -7.42 2.74 -1.27
CA GLU A 70 -8.32 3.87 -1.49
C GLU A 70 -7.51 5.15 -1.60
N ARG A 71 -7.84 5.98 -2.57
CA ARG A 71 -7.25 7.29 -2.74
C ARG A 71 -8.35 8.29 -3.05
N TYR A 72 -8.31 9.43 -2.36
CA TYR A 72 -9.31 10.48 -2.55
C TYR A 72 -8.62 11.82 -2.81
N GLY A 73 -9.22 12.62 -3.68
CA GLY A 73 -8.76 13.98 -3.96
C GLY A 73 -9.21 14.95 -2.87
N LYS A 74 -8.85 16.23 -3.04
CA LYS A 74 -9.20 17.29 -2.09
C LYS A 74 -10.70 17.45 -1.88
N ASP A 75 -11.49 17.17 -2.91
CA ASP A 75 -12.93 17.28 -2.89
C ASP A 75 -13.62 16.01 -2.35
N GLY A 76 -12.85 15.03 -1.90
CA GLY A 76 -13.38 13.77 -1.42
C GLY A 76 -13.76 12.78 -2.51
N GLN A 77 -13.52 13.10 -3.77
CA GLN A 77 -13.85 12.19 -4.87
C GLN A 77 -12.80 11.08 -4.99
N PRO A 78 -13.24 9.84 -5.30
CA PRO A 78 -12.30 8.73 -5.51
C PRO A 78 -11.34 9.02 -6.66
N MET A 79 -10.09 8.63 -6.48
CA MET A 79 -9.05 8.71 -7.51
C MET A 79 -8.42 7.35 -7.73
N LEU A 80 -7.79 7.17 -8.88
CA LEU A 80 -7.12 5.92 -9.19
C LEU A 80 -6.04 5.61 -8.15
N ALA A 81 -6.18 4.46 -7.51
CA ALA A 81 -5.26 4.00 -6.46
C ALA A 81 -4.57 2.69 -6.84
N LYS A 82 -4.41 2.41 -8.13
CA LYS A 82 -3.73 1.20 -8.58
C LYS A 82 -2.32 1.15 -7.98
N PRO A 83 -1.94 0.03 -7.33
CA PRO A 83 -0.61 -0.10 -6.74
C PRO A 83 0.50 0.11 -7.79
N CYS A 84 1.56 0.81 -7.38
CA CYS A 84 2.73 1.00 -8.23
C CYS A 84 3.52 -0.31 -8.34
N LEU A 85 4.55 -0.34 -9.20
CA LEU A 85 5.35 -1.55 -9.39
C LEU A 85 5.95 -2.08 -8.09
N ILE A 86 6.39 -1.19 -7.20
CA ILE A 86 6.95 -1.57 -5.90
C ILE A 86 5.92 -2.35 -5.09
N CYS A 87 4.71 -1.80 -4.98
CA CYS A 87 3.64 -2.42 -4.20
C CYS A 87 3.10 -3.68 -4.87
N GLN A 88 3.06 -3.72 -6.20
CA GLN A 88 2.68 -4.92 -6.94
C GLN A 88 3.63 -6.08 -6.63
N GLU A 89 4.93 -5.83 -6.59
CA GLU A 89 5.90 -6.86 -6.23
C GLU A 89 5.73 -7.32 -4.78
N ALA A 90 5.50 -6.40 -3.87
CA ALA A 90 5.25 -6.75 -2.47
C ALA A 90 3.98 -7.59 -2.33
N ILE A 91 2.89 -7.20 -2.95
CA ILE A 91 1.62 -7.92 -2.94
C ILE A 91 1.82 -9.35 -3.44
N LYS A 92 2.55 -9.49 -4.53
CA LYS A 92 2.86 -10.80 -5.12
C LYS A 92 3.73 -11.64 -4.17
N ALA A 93 4.76 -11.04 -3.59
CA ALA A 93 5.68 -11.74 -2.70
C ALA A 93 4.99 -12.27 -1.44
N TYR A 94 3.99 -11.54 -0.93
CA TYR A 94 3.23 -11.97 0.24
C TYR A 94 2.03 -12.86 -0.09
N GLY A 95 1.86 -13.20 -1.37
CA GLY A 95 0.82 -14.14 -1.80
C GLY A 95 -0.61 -13.63 -1.69
N ILE A 96 -0.80 -12.31 -1.74
CA ILE A 96 -2.12 -11.69 -1.68
C ILE A 96 -2.84 -11.92 -3.00
N GLN A 97 -4.03 -12.54 -2.96
CA GLN A 97 -4.71 -13.01 -4.15
C GLN A 97 -5.66 -12.00 -4.78
N VAL A 98 -6.25 -11.13 -3.98
CA VAL A 98 -7.25 -10.16 -4.47
C VAL A 98 -6.76 -8.74 -4.17
N VAL A 99 -6.76 -7.91 -5.21
CA VAL A 99 -6.37 -6.50 -5.10
C VAL A 99 -7.53 -5.66 -5.60
N GLU A 100 -8.01 -4.77 -4.74
CA GLU A 100 -9.07 -3.83 -5.08
C GLU A 100 -8.55 -2.41 -4.89
N TYR A 101 -8.99 -1.49 -5.72
CA TYR A 101 -8.57 -0.09 -5.59
C TYR A 101 -9.62 0.85 -6.19
N THR A 102 -9.62 2.09 -5.68
CA THR A 102 -10.49 3.15 -6.22
C THR A 102 -10.03 3.53 -7.63
N LYS A 103 -10.98 3.92 -8.46
CA LYS A 103 -10.71 4.28 -9.86
C LYS A 103 -11.14 5.70 -10.19
#